data_be5c4ad380e305500465f28e02786185
#
_entry.id   be5c4ad380e305500465f28e02786185
#
_cell.length_a   1.000
_cell.length_b   1.000
_cell.length_c   1.000
_cell.angle_alpha   90.00
_cell.angle_beta   90.00
_cell.angle_gamma   90.00
#
_symmetry.space_group_name_H-M   'P 1'
#
loop_
_entity.id
_entity.type
_entity.pdbx_description
1 polymer ?
#
loop_
_entity_poly.entity_id
_entity_poly.type
_entity_poly.pdbx_seq_one_letter_code
_entity_poly.pdbx_strand_id
1 'polypeptide(L)'
;MRKFPKMTVSDNLLNDPLKDGIYISTPQATIHRMLINMSDRFNGIKNQLWEIVYDWYKHQTKWKPMLSLMKRADYYSERGVMLDSDIANMMYDGKITYSATRINTYAACPFQYFLRYGLNAQERDVWEVNSSNIGTYAHEVIRQFCDTVEDGANTNDDKIERWRNLSDEKRDDIIGGIINESCNNLLSSDVRDKERTANIFTRMGKTISNAAILVQKTLSAGNFAENGMEYDFEEDISDAVALKGKIDRIDICRDGDKSYLRIIDYKTGKTVFDIKNIYNGYNMQMVIYAIAAKIKHADTDVAGIYYTG
;
A
#
# COMPACT_ATOMS: atom_id res chain seq x y z
N MET A 1 -4.52 5.60 -41.54
CA MET A 1 -3.93 5.81 -40.19
C MET A 1 -2.43 5.65 -40.29
N ARG A 2 -1.66 6.73 -40.18
CA ARG A 2 -0.19 6.67 -40.12
C ARG A 2 0.24 6.24 -38.72
N LYS A 3 0.87 5.07 -38.60
CA LYS A 3 1.48 4.63 -37.36
C LYS A 3 2.73 5.48 -37.09
N PHE A 4 2.70 6.28 -36.04
CA PHE A 4 3.92 6.92 -35.54
C PHE A 4 4.84 5.86 -34.95
N PRO A 5 6.15 5.88 -35.26
CA PRO A 5 7.09 4.96 -34.63
C PRO A 5 7.13 5.23 -33.12
N LYS A 6 7.12 4.17 -32.31
CA LYS A 6 7.34 4.27 -30.87
C LYS A 6 8.72 4.87 -30.64
N MET A 7 8.78 6.09 -30.11
CA MET A 7 10.00 6.69 -29.65
C MET A 7 10.43 5.99 -28.35
N THR A 8 11.40 5.10 -28.44
CA THR A 8 12.11 4.59 -27.27
C THR A 8 13.12 5.65 -26.84
N VAL A 9 12.83 6.35 -25.75
CA VAL A 9 13.83 7.20 -25.08
C VAL A 9 14.74 6.25 -24.32
N SER A 10 15.98 6.08 -24.76
CA SER A 10 16.98 5.35 -23.97
C SER A 10 17.55 6.30 -22.91
N ASP A 11 17.59 5.85 -21.66
CA ASP A 11 18.12 6.61 -20.51
C ASP A 11 19.61 7.03 -20.67
N ASN A 12 20.34 6.43 -21.60
CA ASN A 12 21.74 6.76 -21.92
C ASN A 12 21.92 8.07 -22.70
N LEU A 13 20.85 8.76 -23.10
CA LEU A 13 20.91 10.04 -23.81
C LEU A 13 21.13 11.25 -22.90
N LEU A 14 21.13 11.07 -21.59
CA LEU A 14 21.10 12.15 -20.60
C LEU A 14 22.47 12.84 -20.38
N ASN A 15 23.60 12.23 -20.80
CA ASN A 15 24.95 12.68 -20.45
C ASN A 15 25.88 12.99 -21.66
N ASP A 16 25.36 13.16 -22.88
CA ASP A 16 26.16 13.50 -24.04
C ASP A 16 26.01 15.00 -24.35
N PRO A 17 27.07 15.84 -24.14
CA PRO A 17 26.98 17.29 -24.34
C PRO A 17 26.59 17.69 -25.77
N LEU A 18 26.91 16.88 -26.78
CA LEU A 18 26.56 17.13 -28.19
C LEU A 18 25.07 16.88 -28.44
N LYS A 19 24.41 16.00 -27.67
CA LYS A 19 22.98 15.72 -27.78
C LYS A 19 22.13 16.71 -27.00
N ASP A 20 22.67 17.34 -25.97
CA ASP A 20 21.97 18.37 -25.18
C ASP A 20 21.59 19.60 -26.03
N GLY A 21 22.37 19.91 -27.06
CA GLY A 21 22.05 20.98 -28.02
C GLY A 21 20.66 20.82 -28.70
N ILE A 22 20.19 19.59 -28.87
CA ILE A 22 18.85 19.27 -29.44
C ILE A 22 17.72 19.83 -28.56
N TYR A 23 17.93 19.94 -27.25
CA TYR A 23 16.94 20.43 -26.30
C TYR A 23 16.91 21.95 -26.16
N ILE A 24 17.85 22.66 -26.81
CA ILE A 24 17.85 24.12 -26.90
C ILE A 24 16.96 24.53 -28.06
N SER A 25 15.72 24.87 -27.77
CA SER A 25 14.72 25.25 -28.76
C SER A 25 14.14 26.65 -28.45
N THR A 26 12.96 26.70 -27.92
CA THR A 26 12.38 27.95 -27.44
C THR A 26 12.83 28.25 -26.01
N PRO A 27 12.96 29.53 -25.59
CA PRO A 27 13.33 29.86 -24.21
C PRO A 27 12.43 29.20 -23.16
N GLN A 28 11.13 29.05 -23.44
CA GLN A 28 10.18 28.39 -22.52
C GLN A 28 10.50 26.90 -22.33
N ALA A 29 10.77 26.16 -23.42
CA ALA A 29 11.07 24.72 -23.34
C ALA A 29 12.48 24.47 -22.80
N THR A 30 13.45 25.28 -23.20
CA THR A 30 14.84 25.19 -22.79
C THR A 30 15.01 25.40 -21.27
N ILE A 31 14.25 26.33 -20.65
CA ILE A 31 14.39 26.57 -19.21
C ILE A 31 14.00 25.34 -18.38
N HIS A 32 12.99 24.58 -18.78
CA HIS A 32 12.62 23.35 -18.10
C HIS A 32 13.72 22.29 -18.18
N ARG A 33 14.32 22.14 -19.34
CA ARG A 33 15.43 21.18 -19.51
C ARG A 33 16.68 21.62 -18.77
N MET A 34 16.96 22.92 -18.77
CA MET A 34 18.05 23.50 -17.98
C MET A 34 17.86 23.21 -16.48
N LEU A 35 16.64 23.30 -15.96
CA LEU A 35 16.31 22.98 -14.57
C LEU A 35 16.70 21.55 -14.21
N ILE A 36 16.31 20.59 -15.06
CA ILE A 36 16.64 19.16 -14.86
C ILE A 36 18.16 18.96 -14.84
N ASN A 37 18.86 19.52 -15.82
CA ASN A 37 20.31 19.35 -15.90
C ASN A 37 21.10 20.12 -14.83
N MET A 38 20.54 21.18 -14.28
CA MET A 38 21.14 21.85 -13.12
C MET A 38 20.94 21.09 -11.83
N SER A 39 19.86 20.32 -11.69
CA SER A 39 19.69 19.37 -10.59
C SER A 39 20.82 18.33 -10.58
N ASP A 40 21.25 17.85 -11.74
CA ASP A 40 22.38 16.90 -11.86
C ASP A 40 23.74 17.52 -11.48
N ARG A 41 23.87 18.86 -11.46
CA ARG A 41 25.05 19.57 -10.97
C ARG A 41 25.34 19.26 -9.51
N PHE A 42 24.33 19.04 -8.69
CA PHE A 42 24.50 18.65 -7.29
C PHE A 42 25.09 17.25 -7.15
N ASN A 43 24.92 16.41 -8.17
CA ASN A 43 25.55 15.09 -8.26
C ASN A 43 26.99 15.15 -8.82
N GLY A 44 27.57 16.34 -8.91
CA GLY A 44 28.97 16.54 -9.35
C GLY A 44 29.19 16.55 -10.88
N ILE A 45 28.14 16.48 -11.67
CA ILE A 45 28.20 16.51 -13.14
C ILE A 45 28.15 17.97 -13.61
N LYS A 46 29.28 18.51 -14.07
CA LYS A 46 29.33 19.85 -14.67
C LYS A 46 29.13 19.74 -16.19
N ASN A 47 28.10 20.39 -16.69
CA ASN A 47 27.86 20.51 -18.13
C ASN A 47 28.01 21.97 -18.57
N GLN A 48 29.10 22.27 -19.32
CA GLN A 48 29.45 23.60 -19.74
C GLN A 48 28.38 24.28 -20.62
N LEU A 49 27.65 23.50 -21.41
CA LEU A 49 26.58 24.03 -22.26
C LEU A 49 25.45 24.64 -21.40
N TRP A 50 25.02 23.96 -20.35
CA TRP A 50 23.96 24.45 -19.47
C TRP A 50 24.40 25.61 -18.61
N GLU A 51 25.68 25.77 -18.31
CA GLU A 51 26.23 26.97 -17.65
C GLU A 51 26.11 28.20 -18.56
N ILE A 52 26.41 28.08 -19.86
CA ILE A 52 26.22 29.13 -20.84
C ILE A 52 24.74 29.50 -21.00
N VAL A 53 23.85 28.51 -21.09
CA VAL A 53 22.41 28.70 -21.20
C VAL A 53 21.88 29.42 -19.96
N TYR A 54 22.31 29.03 -18.77
CA TYR A 54 21.93 29.68 -17.52
C TYR A 54 22.41 31.14 -17.47
N ASP A 55 23.61 31.41 -17.91
CA ASP A 55 24.15 32.77 -17.95
C ASP A 55 23.38 33.66 -18.92
N TRP A 56 22.94 33.14 -20.04
CA TRP A 56 22.06 33.85 -20.96
C TRP A 56 20.73 34.25 -20.27
N TYR A 57 20.10 33.31 -19.53
CA TYR A 57 18.84 33.61 -18.81
C TYR A 57 19.02 34.69 -17.71
N LYS A 58 20.17 34.72 -17.04
CA LYS A 58 20.45 35.77 -16.03
C LYS A 58 20.35 37.20 -16.58
N HIS A 59 20.76 37.37 -17.82
CA HIS A 59 20.77 38.68 -18.48
C HIS A 59 19.38 39.07 -19.02
N GLN A 60 18.41 38.16 -19.00
CA GLN A 60 17.05 38.42 -19.49
C GLN A 60 16.09 38.79 -18.35
N THR A 61 15.61 40.04 -18.32
CA THR A 61 14.72 40.52 -17.24
C THR A 61 13.45 39.68 -17.10
N LYS A 62 12.88 39.18 -18.21
CA LYS A 62 11.68 38.33 -18.23
C LYS A 62 11.81 37.06 -17.40
N TRP A 63 13.02 36.49 -17.30
CA TRP A 63 13.25 35.18 -16.66
C TRP A 63 13.78 35.29 -15.23
N LYS A 64 14.08 36.50 -14.75
CA LYS A 64 14.58 36.73 -13.37
C LYS A 64 13.70 36.13 -12.27
N PRO A 65 12.35 36.24 -12.33
CA PRO A 65 11.49 35.63 -11.32
C PRO A 65 11.63 34.11 -11.25
N MET A 66 11.70 33.44 -12.43
CA MET A 66 11.85 32.00 -12.53
C MET A 66 13.23 31.53 -11.97
N LEU A 67 14.29 32.23 -12.32
CA LEU A 67 15.62 31.97 -11.75
C LEU A 67 15.70 32.19 -10.24
N SER A 68 14.94 33.14 -9.73
CA SER A 68 14.84 33.37 -8.26
C SER A 68 14.16 32.19 -7.57
N LEU A 69 13.08 31.64 -8.17
CA LEU A 69 12.42 30.44 -7.67
C LEU A 69 13.36 29.22 -7.71
N MET A 70 14.15 29.06 -8.77
CA MET A 70 15.17 28.02 -8.85
C MET A 70 16.16 28.08 -7.70
N LYS A 71 16.74 29.26 -7.44
CA LYS A 71 17.69 29.45 -6.32
C LYS A 71 17.07 29.14 -4.96
N ARG A 72 15.80 29.38 -4.80
CA ARG A 72 15.07 29.05 -3.58
C ARG A 72 14.86 27.55 -3.45
N ALA A 73 14.47 26.86 -4.54
CA ALA A 73 14.33 25.41 -4.58
C ALA A 73 15.66 24.70 -4.25
N ASP A 74 16.76 25.22 -4.80
CA ASP A 74 18.14 24.80 -4.54
C ASP A 74 18.53 24.85 -3.05
N TYR A 75 18.11 25.92 -2.39
CA TYR A 75 18.34 26.12 -0.95
C TYR A 75 17.56 25.12 -0.08
N TYR A 76 16.40 24.64 -0.57
CA TYR A 76 15.57 23.67 0.16
C TYR A 76 15.96 22.21 -0.06
N SER A 77 16.70 21.88 -1.12
CA SER A 77 16.95 20.49 -1.50
C SER A 77 18.04 19.78 -0.69
N GLU A 78 18.95 20.49 -0.04
CA GLU A 78 20.17 19.88 0.54
C GLU A 78 20.34 19.97 2.06
N ARG A 79 19.52 20.68 2.75
CA ARG A 79 19.66 20.77 4.21
C ARG A 79 18.57 19.95 4.88
N GLY A 80 18.90 18.69 5.12
CA GLY A 80 18.20 17.92 6.15
C GLY A 80 18.29 18.72 7.46
N VAL A 81 17.21 19.41 7.82
CA VAL A 81 17.13 20.05 9.13
C VAL A 81 16.97 18.90 10.12
N MET A 82 18.01 18.62 10.88
CA MET A 82 17.89 17.71 12.01
C MET A 82 17.02 18.42 13.07
N LEU A 83 15.94 17.78 13.45
CA LEU A 83 15.15 18.22 14.59
C LEU A 83 15.97 18.01 15.86
N ASP A 84 15.84 18.94 16.79
CA ASP A 84 16.33 18.76 18.14
C ASP A 84 15.70 17.51 18.77
N SER A 85 16.47 16.74 19.53
CA SER A 85 16.01 15.49 20.15
C SER A 85 14.78 15.69 21.03
N ASP A 86 14.70 16.81 21.75
CA ASP A 86 13.57 17.11 22.63
C ASP A 86 12.30 17.37 21.81
N ILE A 87 12.43 18.10 20.70
CA ILE A 87 11.31 18.32 19.77
C ILE A 87 10.88 17.01 19.13
N ALA A 88 11.82 16.17 18.70
CA ALA A 88 11.51 14.87 18.12
C ALA A 88 10.79 13.95 19.13
N ASN A 89 11.24 13.93 20.38
CA ASN A 89 10.58 13.17 21.45
C ASN A 89 9.17 13.68 21.74
N MET A 90 8.96 15.00 21.75
CA MET A 90 7.62 15.57 21.90
C MET A 90 6.68 15.22 20.73
N MET A 91 7.21 15.10 19.50
CA MET A 91 6.42 14.78 18.33
C MET A 91 6.04 13.30 18.24
N TYR A 92 6.84 12.40 18.79
CA TYR A 92 6.69 10.96 18.64
C TYR A 92 6.45 10.21 19.96
N ASP A 93 6.15 10.92 21.05
CA ASP A 93 5.80 10.37 22.38
C ASP A 93 6.78 9.30 22.91
N GLY A 94 8.04 9.37 22.55
CA GLY A 94 9.13 8.51 23.04
C GLY A 94 9.09 7.06 22.51
N LYS A 95 7.91 6.42 22.38
CA LYS A 95 7.73 5.09 21.78
C LYS A 95 7.03 5.18 20.45
N ILE A 96 7.70 4.69 19.40
CA ILE A 96 7.15 4.78 18.04
C ILE A 96 6.40 3.49 17.71
N THR A 97 5.10 3.61 17.46
CA THR A 97 4.28 2.51 16.96
C THR A 97 4.24 2.53 15.44
N TYR A 98 4.77 1.48 14.80
CA TYR A 98 4.82 1.35 13.37
C TYR A 98 3.70 0.45 12.83
N SER A 99 2.98 0.92 11.83
CA SER A 99 2.16 0.10 10.96
C SER A 99 2.83 -0.09 9.60
N ALA A 100 2.40 -1.07 8.82
CA ALA A 100 2.88 -1.27 7.45
C ALA A 100 2.75 0.00 6.60
N THR A 101 1.62 0.69 6.70
CA THR A 101 1.37 1.96 6.00
C THR A 101 2.34 3.05 6.45
N ARG A 102 2.64 3.12 7.75
CA ARG A 102 3.56 4.11 8.31
C ARG A 102 4.99 3.89 7.80
N ILE A 103 5.45 2.64 7.76
CA ILE A 103 6.77 2.28 7.21
C ILE A 103 6.83 2.57 5.71
N ASN A 104 5.82 2.15 4.94
CA ASN A 104 5.75 2.43 3.51
C ASN A 104 5.77 3.94 3.21
N THR A 105 5.08 4.75 4.02
CA THR A 105 5.08 6.21 3.87
C THR A 105 6.48 6.79 4.07
N TYR A 106 7.21 6.30 5.08
CA TYR A 106 8.59 6.74 5.34
C TYR A 106 9.53 6.34 4.19
N ALA A 107 9.45 5.09 3.73
CA ALA A 107 10.26 4.58 2.63
C ALA A 107 9.99 5.35 1.32
N ALA A 108 8.73 5.71 1.05
CA ALA A 108 8.35 6.47 -0.14
C ALA A 108 8.79 7.93 -0.06
N CYS A 109 8.58 8.58 1.06
CA CYS A 109 8.93 9.99 1.25
C CYS A 109 9.02 10.34 2.75
N PRO A 110 10.24 10.51 3.31
CA PRO A 110 10.40 10.91 4.72
C PRO A 110 9.71 12.24 5.06
N PHE A 111 9.62 13.17 4.11
CA PHE A 111 8.92 14.45 4.32
C PHE A 111 7.40 14.24 4.45
N GLN A 112 6.80 13.37 3.63
CA GLN A 112 5.40 13.00 3.76
C GLN A 112 5.12 12.31 5.11
N TYR A 113 6.04 11.43 5.54
CA TYR A 113 5.98 10.82 6.86
C TYR A 113 5.99 11.87 7.99
N PHE A 114 6.91 12.83 7.91
CA PHE A 114 6.99 13.93 8.88
C PHE A 114 5.70 14.76 8.93
N LEU A 115 5.15 15.15 7.79
CA LEU A 115 3.88 15.87 7.75
C LEU A 115 2.73 15.07 8.37
N ARG A 116 2.61 13.80 8.00
CA ARG A 116 1.47 12.96 8.38
C ARG A 116 1.54 12.46 9.83
N TYR A 117 2.72 12.04 10.29
CA TYR A 117 2.91 11.39 11.58
C TYR A 117 3.68 12.23 12.60
N GLY A 118 4.42 13.22 12.16
CA GLY A 118 5.08 14.18 13.04
C GLY A 118 4.20 15.39 13.33
N LEU A 119 3.68 16.03 12.30
CA LEU A 119 2.82 17.21 12.44
C LEU A 119 1.32 16.88 12.50
N ASN A 120 0.92 15.61 12.35
CA ASN A 120 -0.48 15.19 12.29
C ASN A 120 -1.31 15.93 11.23
N ALA A 121 -0.67 16.34 10.14
CA ALA A 121 -1.35 16.99 9.04
C ALA A 121 -2.24 15.97 8.30
N GLN A 122 -3.55 16.18 8.33
CA GLN A 122 -4.53 15.31 7.68
C GLN A 122 -5.20 16.08 6.55
N GLU A 123 -5.41 15.39 5.43
CA GLU A 123 -6.32 15.89 4.40
C GLU A 123 -7.75 15.87 4.96
N ARG A 124 -8.55 16.84 4.50
CA ARG A 124 -9.96 16.86 4.88
C ARG A 124 -10.65 15.64 4.30
N ASP A 125 -11.26 14.83 5.16
CA ASP A 125 -12.05 13.68 4.74
C ASP A 125 -13.23 14.15 3.86
N VAL A 126 -13.17 13.79 2.59
CA VAL A 126 -14.30 13.89 1.67
C VAL A 126 -14.84 12.48 1.52
N TRP A 127 -16.12 12.28 1.92
CA TRP A 127 -16.75 10.99 1.77
C TRP A 127 -16.96 10.66 0.28
N GLU A 128 -16.15 9.74 -0.23
CA GLU A 128 -16.23 9.20 -1.59
C GLU A 128 -16.15 7.68 -1.55
N VAL A 129 -16.87 7.02 -2.47
CA VAL A 129 -16.69 5.57 -2.70
C VAL A 129 -15.35 5.38 -3.40
N ASN A 130 -14.30 5.20 -2.61
CA ASN A 130 -12.94 4.98 -3.09
C ASN A 130 -12.53 3.49 -2.96
N SER A 131 -11.40 3.14 -3.54
CA SER A 131 -10.88 1.76 -3.52
C SER A 131 -10.61 1.21 -2.12
N SER A 132 -10.34 2.07 -1.13
CA SER A 132 -10.12 1.68 0.26
C SER A 132 -11.42 1.21 0.91
N ASN A 133 -12.51 1.97 0.75
CA ASN A 133 -13.84 1.61 1.29
C ASN A 133 -14.36 0.32 0.66
N ILE A 134 -14.06 0.12 -0.63
CA ILE A 134 -14.36 -1.10 -1.37
C ILE A 134 -13.62 -2.30 -0.77
N GLY A 135 -12.32 -2.16 -0.48
CA GLY A 135 -11.52 -3.21 0.14
C GLY A 135 -12.08 -3.61 1.51
N THR A 136 -12.33 -2.63 2.38
CA THR A 136 -12.90 -2.87 3.73
C THR A 136 -14.23 -3.61 3.66
N TYR A 137 -15.10 -3.25 2.70
CA TYR A 137 -16.36 -3.96 2.48
C TYR A 137 -16.15 -5.42 2.09
N ALA A 138 -15.23 -5.70 1.16
CA ALA A 138 -14.95 -7.06 0.72
C ALA A 138 -14.43 -7.95 1.87
N HIS A 139 -13.53 -7.40 2.70
CA HIS A 139 -13.01 -8.11 3.88
C HIS A 139 -14.12 -8.44 4.87
N GLU A 140 -15.01 -7.46 5.14
CA GLU A 140 -16.13 -7.66 6.07
C GLU A 140 -17.10 -8.75 5.57
N VAL A 141 -17.42 -8.78 4.27
CA VAL A 141 -18.28 -9.82 3.69
C VAL A 141 -17.62 -11.20 3.78
N ILE A 142 -16.32 -11.30 3.49
CA ILE A 142 -15.59 -12.58 3.62
C ILE A 142 -15.52 -13.03 5.08
N ARG A 143 -15.31 -12.10 6.03
CA ARG A 143 -15.34 -12.40 7.46
C ARG A 143 -16.68 -12.98 7.87
N GLN A 144 -17.80 -12.31 7.54
CA GLN A 144 -19.15 -12.78 7.85
C GLN A 144 -19.45 -14.13 7.20
N PHE A 145 -18.93 -14.38 5.99
CA PHE A 145 -19.04 -15.67 5.34
C PHE A 145 -18.35 -16.77 6.15
N CYS A 146 -17.10 -16.55 6.58
CA CYS A 146 -16.37 -17.50 7.40
C CYS A 146 -17.08 -17.75 8.74
N ASP A 147 -17.48 -16.68 9.43
CA ASP A 147 -18.22 -16.75 10.69
C ASP A 147 -19.50 -17.60 10.54
N THR A 148 -20.24 -17.41 9.43
CA THR A 148 -21.49 -18.17 9.16
C THR A 148 -21.23 -19.65 8.91
N VAL A 149 -20.15 -19.99 8.18
CA VAL A 149 -19.81 -21.40 7.90
C VAL A 149 -19.34 -22.11 9.18
N GLU A 150 -18.59 -21.40 10.01
CA GLU A 150 -18.00 -21.94 11.24
C GLU A 150 -18.90 -21.83 12.48
N ASP A 151 -20.08 -21.21 12.33
CA ASP A 151 -21.02 -21.02 13.44
C ASP A 151 -21.34 -22.33 14.17
N GLY A 152 -21.12 -22.35 15.49
CA GLY A 152 -21.32 -23.51 16.34
C GLY A 152 -20.24 -24.61 16.20
N ALA A 153 -19.13 -24.38 15.52
CA ALA A 153 -17.95 -25.26 15.59
C ALA A 153 -17.20 -25.04 16.91
N ASN A 154 -16.90 -26.12 17.61
CA ASN A 154 -16.23 -26.03 18.92
C ASN A 154 -14.72 -26.35 18.85
N THR A 155 -14.30 -27.03 17.81
CA THR A 155 -12.92 -27.47 17.62
C THR A 155 -12.41 -27.13 16.21
N ASN A 156 -11.10 -27.15 16.02
CA ASN A 156 -10.51 -26.97 14.69
C ASN A 156 -10.95 -28.09 13.71
N ASP A 157 -11.10 -29.30 14.21
CA ASP A 157 -11.57 -30.43 13.38
C ASP A 157 -13.02 -30.21 12.94
N ASP A 158 -13.91 -29.70 13.81
CA ASP A 158 -15.27 -29.34 13.44
C ASP A 158 -15.30 -28.25 12.36
N LYS A 159 -14.43 -27.23 12.48
CA LYS A 159 -14.30 -26.18 11.45
C LYS A 159 -13.90 -26.77 10.10
N ILE A 160 -12.85 -27.59 10.08
CA ILE A 160 -12.35 -28.26 8.88
C ILE A 160 -13.43 -29.13 8.24
N GLU A 161 -14.18 -29.90 9.04
CA GLU A 161 -15.25 -30.75 8.57
C GLU A 161 -16.38 -29.94 7.92
N ARG A 162 -16.75 -28.80 8.53
CA ARG A 162 -17.76 -27.91 7.94
C ARG A 162 -17.34 -27.38 6.58
N TRP A 163 -16.08 -26.97 6.43
CA TRP A 163 -15.56 -26.51 5.17
C TRP A 163 -15.53 -27.62 4.10
N ARG A 164 -15.22 -28.86 4.48
CA ARG A 164 -15.23 -30.03 3.57
C ARG A 164 -16.63 -30.41 3.14
N ASN A 165 -17.62 -30.26 4.02
CA ASN A 165 -19.01 -30.61 3.76
C ASN A 165 -19.83 -29.45 3.17
N LEU A 166 -19.27 -28.27 2.96
CA LEU A 166 -19.93 -27.14 2.35
C LEU A 166 -20.14 -27.39 0.86
N SER A 167 -21.41 -27.51 0.42
CA SER A 167 -21.70 -27.61 -1.02
C SER A 167 -21.54 -26.26 -1.73
N ASP A 168 -21.31 -26.30 -3.04
CA ASP A 168 -21.19 -25.09 -3.85
C ASP A 168 -22.48 -24.25 -3.81
N GLU A 169 -23.66 -24.90 -3.87
CA GLU A 169 -24.95 -24.21 -3.79
C GLU A 169 -25.09 -23.49 -2.45
N LYS A 170 -24.78 -24.17 -1.33
CA LYS A 170 -24.89 -23.57 -0.01
C LYS A 170 -23.90 -22.42 0.20
N ARG A 171 -22.67 -22.54 -0.33
CA ARG A 171 -21.71 -21.44 -0.36
C ARG A 171 -22.28 -20.23 -1.08
N ASP A 172 -22.81 -20.43 -2.29
CA ASP A 172 -23.31 -19.35 -3.14
C ASP A 172 -24.55 -18.69 -2.52
N ASP A 173 -25.41 -19.45 -1.86
CA ASP A 173 -26.57 -18.93 -1.10
C ASP A 173 -26.12 -18.07 0.09
N ILE A 174 -25.17 -18.54 0.91
CA ILE A 174 -24.66 -17.78 2.06
C ILE A 174 -24.04 -16.47 1.60
N ILE A 175 -23.09 -16.52 0.66
CA ILE A 175 -22.37 -15.33 0.22
C ILE A 175 -23.30 -14.35 -0.50
N GLY A 176 -24.24 -14.85 -1.30
CA GLY A 176 -25.26 -14.04 -1.97
C GLY A 176 -26.17 -13.33 -0.99
N GLY A 177 -26.59 -14.00 0.09
CA GLY A 177 -27.37 -13.43 1.17
C GLY A 177 -26.64 -12.26 1.85
N ILE A 178 -25.38 -12.47 2.26
CA ILE A 178 -24.54 -11.45 2.90
C ILE A 178 -24.35 -10.23 2.01
N ILE A 179 -24.01 -10.46 0.72
CA ILE A 179 -23.82 -9.37 -0.26
C ILE A 179 -25.10 -8.54 -0.40
N ASN A 180 -26.25 -9.20 -0.55
CA ASN A 180 -27.55 -8.52 -0.72
C ASN A 180 -27.95 -7.72 0.52
N GLU A 181 -27.80 -8.28 1.71
CA GLU A 181 -28.07 -7.59 2.97
C GLU A 181 -27.17 -6.35 3.14
N SER A 182 -25.89 -6.52 2.94
CA SER A 182 -24.91 -5.43 3.05
C SER A 182 -25.15 -4.32 2.00
N CYS A 183 -25.54 -4.70 0.78
CA CYS A 183 -25.89 -3.74 -0.27
C CYS A 183 -27.13 -2.93 0.10
N ASN A 184 -28.17 -3.59 0.62
CA ASN A 184 -29.40 -2.94 1.06
C ASN A 184 -29.14 -1.97 2.23
N ASN A 185 -28.32 -2.33 3.19
CA ASN A 185 -27.95 -1.49 4.32
C ASN A 185 -27.20 -0.23 3.86
N LEU A 186 -26.28 -0.36 2.90
CA LEU A 186 -25.54 0.77 2.35
C LEU A 186 -26.42 1.69 1.49
N LEU A 187 -27.34 1.13 0.69
CA LEU A 187 -28.25 1.92 -0.15
C LEU A 187 -29.36 2.60 0.67
N SER A 188 -29.66 2.12 1.87
CA SER A 188 -30.58 2.76 2.81
C SER A 188 -29.97 4.01 3.47
N SER A 189 -28.64 4.10 3.54
CA SER A 189 -27.94 5.30 3.99
C SER A 189 -28.02 6.41 2.94
N ASP A 190 -27.78 7.68 3.37
CA ASP A 190 -27.94 8.87 2.53
C ASP A 190 -26.81 9.00 1.49
N VAL A 191 -26.82 8.12 0.48
CA VAL A 191 -25.81 8.06 -0.59
C VAL A 191 -26.29 8.91 -1.77
N ARG A 192 -25.48 9.90 -2.16
CA ARG A 192 -25.82 10.87 -3.23
C ARG A 192 -25.99 10.25 -4.62
N ASP A 193 -25.33 9.12 -4.89
CA ASP A 193 -25.37 8.44 -6.20
C ASP A 193 -25.63 6.94 -6.01
N LYS A 194 -26.91 6.61 -5.80
CA LYS A 194 -27.34 5.22 -5.51
C LYS A 194 -27.11 4.27 -6.69
N GLU A 195 -27.31 4.72 -7.93
CA GLU A 195 -27.14 3.87 -9.12
C GLU A 195 -25.67 3.52 -9.35
N ARG A 196 -24.78 4.51 -9.25
CA ARG A 196 -23.35 4.28 -9.37
C ARG A 196 -22.84 3.35 -8.27
N THR A 197 -23.29 3.57 -7.07
CA THR A 197 -22.95 2.74 -5.91
C THR A 197 -23.45 1.32 -6.09
N ALA A 198 -24.70 1.09 -6.47
CA ALA A 198 -25.24 -0.24 -6.76
C ALA A 198 -24.45 -0.99 -7.85
N ASN A 199 -24.05 -0.31 -8.92
CA ASN A 199 -23.23 -0.89 -9.98
C ASN A 199 -21.83 -1.32 -9.49
N ILE A 200 -21.21 -0.52 -8.60
CA ILE A 200 -19.94 -0.89 -7.98
C ILE A 200 -20.10 -2.15 -7.14
N PHE A 201 -21.11 -2.21 -6.30
CA PHE A 201 -21.38 -3.40 -5.45
C PHE A 201 -21.73 -4.65 -6.25
N THR A 202 -22.46 -4.52 -7.36
CA THR A 202 -22.75 -5.64 -8.26
C THR A 202 -21.47 -6.22 -8.88
N ARG A 203 -20.54 -5.37 -9.30
CA ARG A 203 -19.24 -5.82 -9.82
C ARG A 203 -18.40 -6.47 -8.74
N MET A 204 -18.42 -5.90 -7.56
CA MET A 204 -17.70 -6.44 -6.41
C MET A 204 -18.26 -7.78 -5.96
N GLY A 205 -19.55 -7.97 -6.02
CA GLY A 205 -20.20 -9.24 -5.69
C GLY A 205 -19.53 -10.42 -6.40
N LYS A 206 -19.20 -10.28 -7.67
CA LYS A 206 -18.48 -11.32 -8.43
C LYS A 206 -17.07 -11.58 -7.88
N THR A 207 -16.33 -10.52 -7.55
CA THR A 207 -14.98 -10.65 -6.99
C THR A 207 -15.02 -11.32 -5.62
N ILE A 208 -15.98 -10.90 -4.77
CA ILE A 208 -16.18 -11.47 -3.44
C ILE A 208 -16.62 -12.94 -3.52
N SER A 209 -17.52 -13.29 -4.45
CA SER A 209 -17.90 -14.69 -4.68
C SER A 209 -16.72 -15.56 -5.12
N ASN A 210 -15.86 -15.05 -5.99
CA ASN A 210 -14.64 -15.75 -6.36
C ASN A 210 -13.68 -15.91 -5.16
N ALA A 211 -13.55 -14.91 -4.32
CA ALA A 211 -12.77 -15.00 -3.08
C ALA A 211 -13.35 -16.06 -2.12
N ALA A 212 -14.67 -16.13 -1.98
CA ALA A 212 -15.34 -17.16 -1.17
C ALA A 212 -15.04 -18.59 -1.69
N ILE A 213 -15.01 -18.79 -3.02
CA ILE A 213 -14.60 -20.06 -3.63
C ILE A 213 -13.15 -20.40 -3.24
N LEU A 214 -12.23 -19.44 -3.29
CA LEU A 214 -10.83 -19.64 -2.90
C LEU A 214 -10.70 -19.96 -1.41
N VAL A 215 -11.44 -19.27 -0.55
CA VAL A 215 -11.51 -19.55 0.89
C VAL A 215 -11.95 -20.98 1.13
N GLN A 216 -13.08 -21.39 0.56
CA GLN A 216 -13.59 -22.75 0.69
C GLN A 216 -12.55 -23.79 0.22
N LYS A 217 -12.00 -23.63 -0.98
CA LYS A 217 -10.98 -24.54 -1.52
C LYS A 217 -9.75 -24.64 -0.62
N THR A 218 -9.32 -23.51 -0.05
CA THR A 218 -8.14 -23.45 0.76
C THR A 218 -8.33 -24.10 2.13
N LEU A 219 -9.52 -23.97 2.73
CA LEU A 219 -9.85 -24.54 4.04
C LEU A 219 -10.28 -26.00 3.94
N SER A 220 -10.95 -26.41 2.86
CA SER A 220 -11.35 -27.80 2.66
C SER A 220 -10.22 -28.74 2.24
N ALA A 221 -9.16 -28.21 1.57
CA ALA A 221 -8.09 -29.02 1.00
C ALA A 221 -7.03 -29.49 2.01
N GLY A 222 -6.97 -28.88 3.19
CA GLY A 222 -5.90 -29.14 4.17
C GLY A 222 -6.42 -29.32 5.60
N ASN A 223 -5.48 -29.26 6.54
CA ASN A 223 -5.75 -29.35 7.97
C ASN A 223 -5.54 -28.00 8.70
N PHE A 224 -5.52 -26.92 7.94
CA PHE A 224 -5.51 -25.58 8.50
C PHE A 224 -6.94 -25.15 8.84
N ALA A 225 -7.15 -24.77 10.10
CA ALA A 225 -8.38 -24.15 10.56
C ALA A 225 -8.17 -22.64 10.72
N GLU A 226 -9.19 -21.86 10.43
CA GLU A 226 -9.20 -20.44 10.72
C GLU A 226 -9.05 -20.23 12.24
N ASN A 227 -8.12 -19.35 12.64
CA ASN A 227 -7.82 -19.02 14.02
C ASN A 227 -8.04 -17.54 14.37
N GLY A 228 -8.25 -16.70 13.38
CA GLY A 228 -8.55 -15.29 13.54
C GLY A 228 -8.76 -14.58 12.22
N MET A 229 -9.90 -13.89 12.12
CA MET A 229 -10.22 -12.96 11.04
C MET A 229 -10.13 -11.54 11.57
N GLU A 230 -9.64 -10.62 10.71
CA GLU A 230 -9.49 -9.21 11.10
C GLU A 230 -8.75 -9.05 12.45
N TYR A 231 -7.66 -9.80 12.60
CA TYR A 231 -6.93 -9.95 13.85
C TYR A 231 -6.08 -8.72 14.15
N ASP A 232 -6.51 -7.92 15.12
CA ASP A 232 -5.77 -6.76 15.61
C ASP A 232 -4.57 -7.18 16.45
N PHE A 233 -3.41 -6.56 16.21
CA PHE A 233 -2.22 -6.76 17.03
C PHE A 233 -1.53 -5.44 17.36
N GLU A 234 -0.90 -5.42 18.53
CA GLU A 234 0.07 -4.40 18.94
C GLU A 234 1.15 -5.11 19.76
N GLU A 235 2.34 -5.28 19.15
CA GLU A 235 3.41 -6.09 19.70
C GLU A 235 4.69 -5.27 19.87
N ASP A 236 5.30 -5.35 21.04
CA ASP A 236 6.54 -4.67 21.36
C ASP A 236 7.74 -5.40 20.76
N ILE A 237 8.50 -4.70 19.94
CA ILE A 237 9.80 -5.19 19.42
C ILE A 237 10.93 -4.78 20.36
N SER A 238 10.82 -3.62 20.98
CA SER A 238 11.75 -3.08 21.98
C SER A 238 11.06 -2.02 22.82
N ASP A 239 11.77 -1.49 23.84
CA ASP A 239 11.25 -0.40 24.69
C ASP A 239 10.86 0.85 23.88
N ALA A 240 11.48 1.06 22.72
CA ALA A 240 11.25 2.24 21.88
C ALA A 240 10.36 2.00 20.67
N VAL A 241 10.06 0.72 20.34
CA VAL A 241 9.39 0.35 19.09
C VAL A 241 8.31 -0.70 19.33
N ALA A 242 7.10 -0.39 18.84
CA ALA A 242 6.00 -1.34 18.75
C ALA A 242 5.55 -1.50 17.29
N LEU A 243 5.02 -2.67 16.95
CA LEU A 243 4.31 -2.93 15.69
C LEU A 243 2.81 -2.99 15.95
N LYS A 244 2.05 -2.36 15.09
CA LYS A 244 0.59 -2.36 15.14
C LYS A 244 0.00 -2.63 13.76
N GLY A 245 -1.07 -3.39 13.74
CA GLY A 245 -1.79 -3.64 12.50
C GLY A 245 -2.98 -4.55 12.70
N LYS A 246 -3.55 -4.93 11.58
CA LYS A 246 -4.66 -5.86 11.51
C LYS A 246 -4.34 -6.87 10.42
N ILE A 247 -4.31 -8.15 10.78
CA ILE A 247 -4.10 -9.25 9.85
C ILE A 247 -5.46 -9.74 9.39
N ASP A 248 -5.67 -9.79 8.08
CA ASP A 248 -6.97 -10.16 7.52
C ASP A 248 -7.40 -11.56 7.96
N ARG A 249 -6.46 -12.53 7.93
CA ARG A 249 -6.73 -13.88 8.39
C ARG A 249 -5.47 -14.63 8.82
N ILE A 250 -5.59 -15.38 9.92
CA ILE A 250 -4.59 -16.34 10.40
C ILE A 250 -5.25 -17.72 10.47
N ASP A 251 -4.62 -18.71 9.88
CA ASP A 251 -5.00 -20.12 10.02
C ASP A 251 -3.90 -20.89 10.74
N ILE A 252 -4.30 -21.86 11.58
CA ILE A 252 -3.38 -22.73 12.31
C ILE A 252 -3.63 -24.20 11.95
N CYS A 253 -2.55 -24.95 11.79
CA CYS A 253 -2.55 -26.39 11.67
C CYS A 253 -1.66 -27.00 12.74
N ARG A 254 -2.10 -28.09 13.35
CA ARG A 254 -1.30 -28.91 14.27
C ARG A 254 -0.93 -30.23 13.60
N ASP A 255 0.35 -30.58 13.66
CA ASP A 255 0.88 -31.83 13.16
C ASP A 255 1.81 -32.45 14.23
N GLY A 256 1.26 -33.40 15.00
CA GLY A 256 1.90 -33.92 16.19
C GLY A 256 2.20 -32.84 17.22
N ASP A 257 3.48 -32.73 17.60
CA ASP A 257 3.95 -31.73 18.58
C ASP A 257 4.25 -30.37 17.96
N LYS A 258 4.09 -30.22 16.61
CA LYS A 258 4.38 -29.00 15.91
C LYS A 258 3.10 -28.26 15.53
N SER A 259 3.16 -26.96 15.61
CA SER A 259 2.10 -26.08 15.14
C SER A 259 2.61 -25.19 14.02
N TYR A 260 1.80 -25.01 13.02
CA TYR A 260 2.09 -24.20 11.84
C TYR A 260 1.02 -23.15 11.66
N LEU A 261 1.42 -21.93 11.33
CA LEU A 261 0.49 -20.86 10.98
C LEU A 261 0.69 -20.40 9.54
N ARG A 262 -0.40 -19.99 8.91
CA ARG A 262 -0.34 -19.28 7.65
C ARG A 262 -1.09 -17.96 7.77
N ILE A 263 -0.57 -16.94 7.11
CA ILE A 263 -1.10 -15.60 7.09
C ILE A 263 -1.66 -15.34 5.71
N ILE A 264 -2.87 -14.82 5.64
CA ILE A 264 -3.56 -14.52 4.40
C ILE A 264 -4.00 -13.07 4.45
N ASP A 265 -3.73 -12.34 3.36
CA ASP A 265 -4.14 -10.95 3.16
C ASP A 265 -4.94 -10.87 1.85
N TYR A 266 -6.17 -10.36 1.95
CA TYR A 266 -7.08 -10.25 0.82
C TYR A 266 -6.84 -8.96 0.05
N LYS A 267 -6.58 -9.06 -1.25
CA LYS A 267 -6.34 -7.89 -2.11
C LYS A 267 -7.38 -7.79 -3.20
N THR A 268 -8.03 -6.65 -3.30
CA THR A 268 -9.00 -6.36 -4.38
C THR A 268 -8.33 -5.90 -5.67
N GLY A 269 -7.01 -5.74 -5.68
CA GLY A 269 -6.21 -5.31 -6.83
C GLY A 269 -5.02 -6.22 -7.09
N LYS A 270 -4.38 -6.05 -8.25
CA LYS A 270 -3.19 -6.81 -8.61
C LYS A 270 -2.03 -6.47 -7.67
N THR A 271 -1.64 -7.41 -6.85
CA THR A 271 -0.51 -7.29 -5.93
C THR A 271 0.60 -8.24 -6.39
N VAL A 272 1.83 -7.73 -6.42
CA VAL A 272 3.02 -8.53 -6.75
C VAL A 272 3.94 -8.54 -5.54
N PHE A 273 4.31 -9.72 -5.09
CA PHE A 273 5.33 -9.88 -4.07
C PHE A 273 6.70 -9.67 -4.72
N ASP A 274 7.40 -8.60 -4.33
CA ASP A 274 8.73 -8.27 -4.83
C ASP A 274 9.70 -8.09 -3.67
N ILE A 275 10.66 -8.99 -3.57
CA ILE A 275 11.67 -9.00 -2.51
C ILE A 275 12.57 -7.76 -2.54
N LYS A 276 12.78 -7.16 -3.72
CA LYS A 276 13.54 -5.91 -3.85
C LYS A 276 12.81 -4.74 -3.20
N ASN A 277 11.49 -4.69 -3.37
CA ASN A 277 10.67 -3.69 -2.71
C ASN A 277 10.73 -3.84 -1.19
N ILE A 278 10.64 -5.07 -0.69
CA ILE A 278 10.74 -5.36 0.75
C ILE A 278 12.10 -4.93 1.30
N TYR A 279 13.19 -5.26 0.60
CA TYR A 279 14.54 -4.85 0.99
C TYR A 279 14.70 -3.32 1.09
N ASN A 280 13.99 -2.58 0.24
CA ASN A 280 13.96 -1.11 0.24
C ASN A 280 12.91 -0.52 1.20
N GLY A 281 12.25 -1.31 2.02
CA GLY A 281 11.24 -0.88 2.99
C GLY A 281 9.84 -0.66 2.42
N TYR A 282 9.58 -1.09 1.16
CA TYR A 282 8.25 -1.06 0.55
C TYR A 282 7.53 -2.38 0.73
N ASN A 283 6.19 -2.35 0.76
CA ASN A 283 5.34 -3.54 0.87
C ASN A 283 5.66 -4.42 2.09
N MET A 284 5.99 -3.77 3.21
CA MET A 284 6.40 -4.43 4.45
C MET A 284 5.27 -5.15 5.18
N GLN A 285 4.03 -5.02 4.70
CA GLN A 285 2.83 -5.54 5.36
C GLN A 285 2.95 -7.00 5.78
N MET A 286 3.29 -7.88 4.84
CA MET A 286 3.37 -9.31 5.10
C MET A 286 4.52 -9.70 6.04
N VAL A 287 5.64 -8.97 5.98
CA VAL A 287 6.77 -9.16 6.88
C VAL A 287 6.39 -8.77 8.31
N ILE A 288 5.73 -7.63 8.47
CA ILE A 288 5.24 -7.15 9.78
C ILE A 288 4.24 -8.13 10.36
N TYR A 289 3.33 -8.64 9.54
CA TYR A 289 2.33 -9.63 9.95
C TYR A 289 2.99 -10.94 10.40
N ALA A 290 4.01 -11.42 9.67
CA ALA A 290 4.76 -12.61 10.06
C ALA A 290 5.50 -12.43 11.39
N ILE A 291 6.12 -11.28 11.61
CA ILE A 291 6.81 -10.95 12.86
C ILE A 291 5.80 -10.91 14.01
N ALA A 292 4.71 -10.18 13.86
CA ALA A 292 3.69 -10.05 14.89
C ALA A 292 3.04 -11.40 15.23
N ALA A 293 2.69 -12.19 14.22
CA ALA A 293 2.14 -13.53 14.41
C ALA A 293 3.12 -14.47 15.12
N LYS A 294 4.43 -14.38 14.80
CA LYS A 294 5.46 -15.20 15.47
C LYS A 294 5.69 -14.79 16.92
N ILE A 295 5.60 -13.49 17.25
CA ILE A 295 5.69 -13.01 18.64
C ILE A 295 4.51 -13.56 19.45
N LYS A 296 3.29 -13.46 18.90
CA LYS A 296 2.07 -13.89 19.56
C LYS A 296 1.97 -15.42 19.71
N HIS A 297 2.44 -16.14 18.70
CA HIS A 297 2.41 -17.61 18.63
C HIS A 297 3.84 -18.17 18.63
N ALA A 298 4.58 -17.96 19.72
CA ALA A 298 6.00 -18.28 19.82
C ALA A 298 6.35 -19.74 19.48
N ASP A 299 5.47 -20.69 19.87
CA ASP A 299 5.63 -22.11 19.64
C ASP A 299 5.13 -22.60 18.27
N THR A 300 4.78 -21.69 17.39
CA THR A 300 4.19 -21.99 16.07
C THR A 300 5.10 -21.51 14.95
N ASP A 301 5.38 -22.34 13.96
CA ASP A 301 6.18 -21.95 12.81
C ASP A 301 5.31 -21.35 11.68
N VAL A 302 5.83 -20.31 11.01
CA VAL A 302 5.16 -19.71 9.87
C VAL A 302 5.31 -20.62 8.65
N ALA A 303 4.23 -21.31 8.27
CA ALA A 303 4.19 -22.19 7.10
C ALA A 303 4.11 -21.41 5.79
N GLY A 304 3.52 -20.24 5.80
CA GLY A 304 3.41 -19.42 4.59
C GLY A 304 2.67 -18.11 4.80
N ILE A 305 2.86 -17.23 3.82
CA ILE A 305 2.26 -15.90 3.76
C ILE A 305 1.70 -15.74 2.34
N TYR A 306 0.41 -15.39 2.22
CA TYR A 306 -0.31 -15.41 0.96
C TYR A 306 -1.07 -14.12 0.72
N TYR A 307 -0.97 -13.59 -0.50
CA TYR A 307 -1.95 -12.66 -1.05
C TYR A 307 -3.00 -13.45 -1.80
N THR A 308 -4.27 -13.13 -1.57
CA THR A 308 -5.40 -13.70 -2.30
C THR A 308 -6.26 -12.57 -2.88
N GLY A 309 -6.57 -12.67 -4.19
CA GLY A 309 -7.38 -11.66 -4.87
C GLY A 309 -7.76 -12.11 -6.28
#